data_d2da844e6ce20771b6f1b3dec78b606a
#
_entry.id   d2da844e6ce20771b6f1b3dec78b606a
#
_cell.length_a   1.000
_cell.length_b   1.000
_cell.length_c   1.000
_cell.angle_alpha   90.00
_cell.angle_beta   90.00
_cell.angle_gamma   90.00
#
_symmetry.space_group_name_H-M   'P 1'
#
loop_
_entity.id
_entity.type
_entity.pdbx_description
1 polymer ?
#
loop_
_entity_poly.entity_id
_entity_poly.type
_entity_poly.pdbx_seq_one_letter_code
_entity_poly.pdbx_strand_id
1 'polypeptide(L)'
;METKFDFDDNSNEIKKNATGLFSALIHFIQRVFNFKNDVDKNLVVNSIKSDISMRGTTSWILVCSILIASVGLNANSTPVVIGAMLISPLMGPILGLGFSIATNDFQTFKNSSFNFFVMVFISVLTAFIFFSIFPLRDESSELLSRTRPDIRDVLIAFFGGLALIIAKTKKENISSAIFGVAIATALMPPLCTAGYYLANTNLENAVGAMYLFIINSIYITIATYLVLKFLRFPLVNYSNASNRKTINRLVTSVSLLIMIPAVITFINVIKENNFENQSQLFLKNELQGLPNYDFLVQTAVTDFENNKEITINNYGQKPISEEVISILKNKLKNYKALEDANLFFKQQKVKHIFRQQKVKQFNKKWIFLDLKIDANIN
;
A
#
# COMPACT_ATOMS: atom_id res chain seq x y z
N MET A 1 45.02 52.40 -23.47
CA MET A 1 43.66 51.97 -23.91
C MET A 1 43.30 50.78 -23.02
N GLU A 2 42.66 51.08 -21.89
CA GLU A 2 42.13 50.01 -20.97
C GLU A 2 40.73 49.67 -21.42
N THR A 3 40.57 48.48 -21.93
CA THR A 3 39.23 47.90 -22.17
C THR A 3 38.61 47.51 -20.83
N LYS A 4 37.77 48.39 -20.28
CA LYS A 4 36.84 48.03 -19.21
C LYS A 4 35.91 46.97 -19.75
N PHE A 5 36.08 45.75 -19.29
CA PHE A 5 35.09 44.70 -19.46
C PHE A 5 33.86 45.07 -18.61
N ASP A 6 32.76 45.38 -19.28
CA ASP A 6 31.50 45.78 -18.66
C ASP A 6 30.77 44.52 -18.18
N PHE A 7 30.98 44.18 -16.91
CA PHE A 7 30.39 42.99 -16.26
C PHE A 7 28.87 43.11 -16.11
N ASP A 8 28.31 44.30 -16.12
CA ASP A 8 26.88 44.53 -15.91
C ASP A 8 26.04 44.26 -17.17
N ASP A 9 26.54 44.58 -18.37
CA ASP A 9 25.82 44.25 -19.61
C ASP A 9 25.76 42.75 -19.87
N ASN A 10 26.85 42.01 -19.61
CA ASN A 10 26.89 40.58 -19.75
C ASN A 10 25.94 39.84 -18.74
N SER A 11 25.80 40.38 -17.55
CA SER A 11 24.90 39.80 -16.54
C SER A 11 23.40 39.95 -16.89
N ASN A 12 23.05 41.06 -17.54
CA ASN A 12 21.71 41.35 -18.02
C ASN A 12 21.34 40.53 -19.27
N GLU A 13 22.28 40.30 -20.18
CA GLU A 13 22.11 39.43 -21.34
C GLU A 13 21.98 37.94 -20.91
N ILE A 14 22.79 37.49 -19.97
CA ILE A 14 22.71 36.15 -19.42
C ILE A 14 21.35 35.93 -18.70
N LYS A 15 20.87 36.88 -17.90
CA LYS A 15 19.56 36.83 -17.26
C LYS A 15 18.43 36.82 -18.30
N LYS A 16 18.50 37.62 -19.37
CA LYS A 16 17.50 37.68 -20.44
C LYS A 16 17.45 36.35 -21.22
N ASN A 17 18.60 35.77 -21.52
CA ASN A 17 18.71 34.48 -22.19
C ASN A 17 18.27 33.34 -21.29
N ALA A 18 18.57 33.35 -19.99
CA ALA A 18 18.13 32.39 -19.01
C ALA A 18 16.60 32.44 -18.82
N THR A 19 16.01 33.65 -18.75
CA THR A 19 14.53 33.79 -18.68
C THR A 19 13.86 33.33 -19.97
N GLY A 20 14.49 33.58 -21.14
CA GLY A 20 14.02 33.07 -22.43
C GLY A 20 14.04 31.56 -22.54
N LEU A 21 15.12 30.90 -22.10
CA LEU A 21 15.24 29.45 -22.02
C LEU A 21 14.24 28.85 -21.04
N PHE A 22 14.08 29.46 -19.88
CA PHE A 22 13.12 28.99 -18.86
C PHE A 22 11.68 29.11 -19.35
N SER A 23 11.31 30.22 -20.01
CA SER A 23 9.99 30.36 -20.62
C SER A 23 9.76 29.39 -21.78
N ALA A 24 10.76 29.13 -22.63
CA ALA A 24 10.69 28.15 -23.69
C ALA A 24 10.52 26.71 -23.11
N LEU A 25 11.25 26.39 -22.05
CA LEU A 25 11.11 25.10 -21.34
C LEU A 25 9.71 24.95 -20.73
N ILE A 26 9.19 26.00 -20.09
CA ILE A 26 7.82 25.96 -19.54
C ILE A 26 6.80 25.78 -20.66
N HIS A 27 6.93 26.50 -21.79
CA HIS A 27 6.02 26.33 -22.93
C HIS A 27 6.14 24.94 -23.56
N PHE A 28 7.34 24.39 -23.65
CA PHE A 28 7.53 22.99 -24.10
C PHE A 28 6.87 22.01 -23.15
N ILE A 29 7.10 22.12 -21.84
CA ILE A 29 6.47 21.28 -20.82
C ILE A 29 4.94 21.42 -20.89
N GLN A 30 4.42 22.64 -20.98
CA GLN A 30 2.97 22.86 -21.11
C GLN A 30 2.39 22.23 -22.39
N ARG A 31 3.12 22.23 -23.51
CA ARG A 31 2.69 21.59 -24.76
C ARG A 31 2.68 20.07 -24.65
N VAL A 32 3.75 19.48 -24.08
CA VAL A 32 3.88 18.03 -23.94
C VAL A 32 2.88 17.46 -22.92
N PHE A 33 2.65 18.18 -21.81
CA PHE A 33 1.75 17.71 -20.75
C PHE A 33 0.30 18.22 -20.86
N ASN A 34 -0.02 19.00 -21.90
CA ASN A 34 -1.38 19.49 -22.10
C ASN A 34 -2.23 18.46 -22.83
N PHE A 35 -2.88 17.59 -22.08
CA PHE A 35 -3.80 16.57 -22.61
C PHE A 35 -5.29 16.97 -22.53
N LYS A 36 -5.60 18.22 -22.13
CA LYS A 36 -6.99 18.69 -21.95
C LYS A 36 -7.82 18.64 -23.22
N ASN A 37 -7.20 18.84 -24.38
CA ASN A 37 -7.85 18.86 -25.68
C ASN A 37 -8.17 17.46 -26.23
N ASP A 38 -7.51 16.43 -25.70
CA ASP A 38 -7.66 15.04 -26.15
C ASP A 38 -8.72 14.28 -25.38
N VAL A 39 -9.43 14.94 -24.45
CA VAL A 39 -10.42 14.33 -23.56
C VAL A 39 -11.83 14.44 -24.14
N ASP A 40 -12.49 13.30 -24.37
CA ASP A 40 -13.94 13.26 -24.58
C ASP A 40 -14.66 12.97 -23.27
N LYS A 41 -15.19 14.03 -22.64
CA LYS A 41 -15.84 13.94 -21.34
C LYS A 41 -17.03 12.99 -21.33
N ASN A 42 -17.80 12.90 -22.41
CA ASN A 42 -18.98 12.04 -22.50
C ASN A 42 -18.58 10.56 -22.58
N LEU A 43 -17.57 10.24 -23.36
CA LEU A 43 -17.02 8.87 -23.43
C LEU A 43 -16.49 8.43 -22.07
N VAL A 44 -15.75 9.29 -21.38
CA VAL A 44 -15.20 9.01 -20.03
C VAL A 44 -16.31 8.74 -19.02
N VAL A 45 -17.34 9.59 -18.98
CA VAL A 45 -18.49 9.43 -18.08
C VAL A 45 -19.19 8.09 -18.33
N ASN A 46 -19.46 7.76 -19.60
CA ASN A 46 -20.10 6.51 -19.96
C ASN A 46 -19.24 5.29 -19.63
N SER A 47 -17.94 5.36 -19.89
CA SER A 47 -16.99 4.29 -19.55
C SER A 47 -16.93 4.05 -18.04
N ILE A 48 -16.80 5.10 -17.22
CA ILE A 48 -16.77 4.95 -15.76
C ILE A 48 -18.10 4.39 -15.26
N LYS A 49 -19.24 4.91 -15.73
CA LYS A 49 -20.57 4.43 -15.30
C LYS A 49 -20.84 2.99 -15.71
N SER A 50 -20.35 2.54 -16.85
CA SER A 50 -20.48 1.13 -17.27
C SER A 50 -19.65 0.19 -16.38
N ASP A 51 -18.46 0.61 -15.97
CA ASP A 51 -17.55 -0.20 -15.17
C ASP A 51 -17.99 -0.33 -13.70
N ILE A 52 -18.84 0.58 -13.20
CA ILE A 52 -19.40 0.49 -11.84
C ILE A 52 -20.39 -0.68 -11.75
N SER A 53 -21.05 -1.05 -12.86
CA SER A 53 -22.17 -1.99 -12.83
C SER A 53 -21.72 -3.41 -12.49
N MET A 54 -22.21 -3.93 -11.37
CA MET A 54 -22.05 -5.33 -11.00
C MET A 54 -23.20 -6.16 -11.59
N ARG A 55 -22.98 -6.77 -12.74
CA ARG A 55 -23.90 -7.72 -13.38
C ARG A 55 -23.41 -9.14 -13.16
N GLY A 56 -24.25 -10.15 -13.38
CA GLY A 56 -23.94 -11.55 -13.13
C GLY A 56 -22.59 -12.02 -13.70
N THR A 57 -22.28 -11.66 -14.94
CA THR A 57 -20.99 -11.97 -15.59
C THR A 57 -19.81 -11.35 -14.83
N THR A 58 -19.93 -10.10 -14.40
CA THR A 58 -18.88 -9.40 -13.64
C THR A 58 -18.60 -10.10 -12.29
N SER A 59 -19.64 -10.61 -11.63
CA SER A 59 -19.51 -11.33 -10.37
C SER A 59 -18.74 -12.66 -10.56
N TRP A 60 -19.02 -13.41 -11.62
CA TRP A 60 -18.30 -14.65 -11.93
C TRP A 60 -16.83 -14.38 -12.29
N ILE A 61 -16.57 -13.33 -13.07
CA ILE A 61 -15.19 -12.91 -13.38
C ILE A 61 -14.44 -12.56 -12.10
N LEU A 62 -15.09 -11.84 -11.16
CA LEU A 62 -14.51 -11.51 -9.86
C LEU A 62 -14.16 -12.79 -9.06
N VAL A 63 -15.08 -13.73 -8.94
CA VAL A 63 -14.85 -15.00 -8.23
C VAL A 63 -13.68 -15.76 -8.87
N CYS A 64 -13.68 -15.94 -10.20
CA CYS A 64 -12.58 -16.63 -10.90
C CYS A 64 -11.23 -15.93 -10.69
N SER A 65 -11.21 -14.58 -10.78
CA SER A 65 -9.98 -13.82 -10.60
C SER A 65 -9.44 -13.94 -9.17
N ILE A 66 -10.30 -13.92 -8.14
CA ILE A 66 -9.92 -14.14 -6.75
C ILE A 66 -9.36 -15.55 -6.53
N LEU A 67 -9.97 -16.58 -7.12
CA LEU A 67 -9.44 -17.94 -7.02
C LEU A 67 -8.06 -18.07 -7.64
N ILE A 68 -7.85 -17.52 -8.85
CA ILE A 68 -6.53 -17.52 -9.53
C ILE A 68 -5.50 -16.76 -8.68
N ALA A 69 -5.87 -15.60 -8.16
CA ALA A 69 -4.98 -14.81 -7.30
C ALA A 69 -4.63 -15.53 -6.00
N SER A 70 -5.59 -16.21 -5.38
CA SER A 70 -5.38 -16.99 -4.16
C SER A 70 -4.39 -18.14 -4.38
N VAL A 71 -4.52 -18.87 -5.50
CA VAL A 71 -3.54 -19.89 -5.92
C VAL A 71 -2.17 -19.25 -6.17
N GLY A 72 -2.11 -18.14 -6.91
CA GLY A 72 -0.87 -17.44 -7.23
C GLY A 72 -0.13 -16.91 -5.99
N LEU A 73 -0.85 -16.34 -5.02
CA LEU A 73 -0.28 -15.87 -3.76
C LEU A 73 0.27 -17.02 -2.91
N ASN A 74 -0.47 -18.11 -2.80
CA ASN A 74 -0.02 -19.27 -2.06
C ASN A 74 1.21 -19.94 -2.72
N ALA A 75 1.22 -20.03 -4.05
CA ALA A 75 2.33 -20.56 -4.83
C ALA A 75 3.54 -19.61 -4.93
N ASN A 76 3.48 -18.42 -4.29
CA ASN A 76 4.50 -17.37 -4.38
C ASN A 76 4.81 -16.97 -5.84
N SER A 77 3.80 -17.00 -6.72
CA SER A 77 3.92 -16.76 -8.16
C SER A 77 3.35 -15.39 -8.53
N THR A 78 4.19 -14.36 -8.48
CA THR A 78 3.84 -12.99 -8.87
C THR A 78 3.22 -12.90 -10.29
N PRO A 79 3.70 -13.61 -11.33
CA PRO A 79 3.09 -13.56 -12.66
C PRO A 79 1.62 -14.03 -12.68
N VAL A 80 1.29 -15.09 -11.95
CA VAL A 80 -0.09 -15.62 -11.86
C VAL A 80 -1.00 -14.60 -11.16
N VAL A 81 -0.49 -14.00 -10.08
CA VAL A 81 -1.21 -12.94 -9.35
C VAL A 81 -1.49 -11.75 -10.28
N ILE A 82 -0.50 -11.28 -11.04
CA ILE A 82 -0.67 -10.19 -12.02
C ILE A 82 -1.71 -10.56 -13.07
N GLY A 83 -1.68 -11.78 -13.62
CA GLY A 83 -2.68 -12.25 -14.59
C GLY A 83 -4.11 -12.20 -14.03
N ALA A 84 -4.31 -12.65 -12.80
CA ALA A 84 -5.60 -12.58 -12.11
C ALA A 84 -6.10 -11.14 -11.94
N MET A 85 -5.20 -10.23 -11.58
CA MET A 85 -5.51 -8.82 -11.38
C MET A 85 -6.01 -8.12 -12.65
N LEU A 86 -5.48 -8.51 -13.82
CA LEU A 86 -5.86 -7.90 -15.10
C LEU A 86 -7.33 -8.13 -15.47
N ILE A 87 -7.90 -9.23 -15.03
CA ILE A 87 -9.31 -9.56 -15.31
C ILE A 87 -10.27 -9.11 -14.22
N SER A 88 -9.76 -8.59 -13.09
CA SER A 88 -10.57 -8.22 -11.93
C SER A 88 -11.39 -6.94 -12.17
N PRO A 89 -12.71 -6.94 -11.88
CA PRO A 89 -13.57 -5.78 -12.05
C PRO A 89 -13.54 -4.79 -10.87
N LEU A 90 -12.70 -4.99 -9.85
CA LEU A 90 -12.68 -4.19 -8.61
C LEU A 90 -12.44 -2.69 -8.83
N MET A 91 -11.78 -2.33 -9.93
CA MET A 91 -11.43 -0.92 -10.20
C MET A 91 -12.64 -0.03 -10.52
N GLY A 92 -13.67 -0.58 -11.16
CA GLY A 92 -14.83 0.20 -11.61
C GLY A 92 -15.49 1.03 -10.49
N PRO A 93 -15.94 0.40 -9.41
CA PRO A 93 -16.54 1.11 -8.28
C PRO A 93 -15.62 2.15 -7.64
N ILE A 94 -14.31 1.89 -7.53
CA ILE A 94 -13.35 2.83 -6.92
C ILE A 94 -13.18 4.08 -7.76
N LEU A 95 -13.03 3.93 -9.08
CA LEU A 95 -13.03 5.06 -10.02
C LEU A 95 -14.37 5.81 -9.99
N GLY A 96 -15.47 5.07 -9.85
CA GLY A 96 -16.81 5.63 -9.70
C GLY A 96 -16.97 6.49 -8.45
N LEU A 97 -16.35 6.12 -7.33
CA LEU A 97 -16.29 6.94 -6.11
C LEU A 97 -15.57 8.26 -6.38
N GLY A 98 -14.39 8.23 -6.96
CA GLY A 98 -13.62 9.44 -7.30
C GLY A 98 -14.34 10.33 -8.30
N PHE A 99 -14.95 9.73 -9.32
CA PHE A 99 -15.76 10.43 -10.31
C PHE A 99 -16.98 11.13 -9.67
N SER A 100 -17.71 10.41 -8.86
CA SER A 100 -18.94 10.95 -8.22
C SER A 100 -18.65 12.13 -7.30
N ILE A 101 -17.55 12.08 -6.57
CA ILE A 101 -17.07 13.18 -5.73
C ILE A 101 -16.65 14.37 -6.61
N ALA A 102 -15.93 14.14 -7.71
CA ALA A 102 -15.45 15.18 -8.61
C ALA A 102 -16.61 15.93 -9.32
N THR A 103 -17.70 15.23 -9.64
CA THR A 103 -18.85 15.75 -10.40
C THR A 103 -20.08 16.05 -9.55
N ASN A 104 -20.03 15.83 -8.22
CA ASN A 104 -21.17 15.93 -7.31
C ASN A 104 -22.35 15.03 -7.72
N ASP A 105 -22.08 13.84 -8.27
CA ASP A 105 -23.10 12.87 -8.68
C ASP A 105 -23.42 11.90 -7.53
N PHE A 106 -24.39 12.27 -6.69
CA PHE A 106 -24.78 11.46 -5.54
C PHE A 106 -25.34 10.08 -5.91
N GLN A 107 -26.03 9.97 -7.03
CA GLN A 107 -26.57 8.68 -7.47
C GLN A 107 -25.43 7.73 -7.87
N THR A 108 -24.46 8.24 -8.61
CA THR A 108 -23.25 7.46 -8.95
C THR A 108 -22.45 7.11 -7.69
N PHE A 109 -22.36 8.01 -6.71
CA PHE A 109 -21.71 7.74 -5.41
C PHE A 109 -22.38 6.57 -4.68
N LYS A 110 -23.69 6.59 -4.55
CA LYS A 110 -24.46 5.51 -3.89
C LYS A 110 -24.25 4.16 -4.59
N ASN A 111 -24.35 4.14 -5.92
CA ASN A 111 -24.19 2.93 -6.71
C ASN A 111 -22.76 2.38 -6.61
N SER A 112 -21.75 3.26 -6.69
CA SER A 112 -20.34 2.89 -6.57
C SER A 112 -20.04 2.33 -5.20
N SER A 113 -20.51 3.00 -4.12
CA SER A 113 -20.30 2.53 -2.75
C SER A 113 -20.95 1.17 -2.53
N PHE A 114 -22.18 0.97 -2.95
CA PHE A 114 -22.87 -0.31 -2.81
C PHE A 114 -22.14 -1.43 -3.53
N ASN A 115 -21.79 -1.23 -4.81
CA ASN A 115 -21.09 -2.23 -5.60
C ASN A 115 -19.67 -2.50 -5.07
N PHE A 116 -19.00 -1.47 -4.56
CA PHE A 116 -17.71 -1.61 -3.90
C PHE A 116 -17.77 -2.56 -2.70
N PHE A 117 -18.70 -2.33 -1.77
CA PHE A 117 -18.86 -3.20 -0.61
C PHE A 117 -19.27 -4.62 -0.98
N VAL A 118 -20.16 -4.79 -1.96
CA VAL A 118 -20.57 -6.13 -2.45
C VAL A 118 -19.39 -6.86 -3.06
N MET A 119 -18.57 -6.19 -3.90
CA MET A 119 -17.38 -6.81 -4.51
C MET A 119 -16.33 -7.18 -3.46
N VAL A 120 -16.08 -6.31 -2.47
CA VAL A 120 -15.16 -6.59 -1.36
C VAL A 120 -15.63 -7.82 -0.58
N PHE A 121 -16.92 -7.87 -0.22
CA PHE A 121 -17.49 -9.00 0.52
C PHE A 121 -17.36 -10.30 -0.26
N ILE A 122 -17.72 -10.32 -1.54
CA ILE A 122 -17.59 -11.51 -2.40
C ILE A 122 -16.12 -11.92 -2.51
N SER A 123 -15.20 -10.98 -2.66
CA SER A 123 -13.77 -11.27 -2.79
C SER A 123 -13.20 -11.95 -1.54
N VAL A 124 -13.45 -11.35 -0.37
CA VAL A 124 -12.98 -11.92 0.91
C VAL A 124 -13.64 -13.27 1.18
N LEU A 125 -14.95 -13.38 0.93
CA LEU A 125 -15.69 -14.64 1.12
C LEU A 125 -15.17 -15.75 0.20
N THR A 126 -14.92 -15.43 -1.07
CA THR A 126 -14.37 -16.39 -2.05
C THR A 126 -13.00 -16.89 -1.62
N ALA A 127 -12.10 -15.98 -1.23
CA ALA A 127 -10.77 -16.34 -0.73
C ALA A 127 -10.84 -17.15 0.57
N PHE A 128 -11.70 -16.75 1.50
CA PHE A 128 -11.94 -17.48 2.76
C PHE A 128 -12.41 -18.92 2.52
N ILE A 129 -13.40 -19.11 1.65
CA ILE A 129 -13.93 -20.44 1.29
C ILE A 129 -12.83 -21.27 0.63
N PHE A 130 -12.08 -20.70 -0.32
CA PHE A 130 -10.99 -21.37 -0.99
C PHE A 130 -9.95 -21.90 0.00
N PHE A 131 -9.40 -21.06 0.86
CA PHE A 131 -8.37 -21.46 1.83
C PHE A 131 -8.91 -22.33 2.98
N SER A 132 -10.22 -22.30 3.24
CA SER A 132 -10.85 -23.21 4.20
C SER A 132 -11.00 -24.63 3.67
N ILE A 133 -11.26 -24.78 2.36
CA ILE A 133 -11.49 -26.10 1.72
C ILE A 133 -10.15 -26.72 1.30
N PHE A 134 -9.26 -25.93 0.70
CA PHE A 134 -7.96 -26.42 0.24
C PHE A 134 -6.92 -26.36 1.34
N PRO A 135 -6.17 -27.45 1.61
CA PRO A 135 -5.17 -27.50 2.71
C PRO A 135 -3.87 -26.76 2.37
N LEU A 136 -3.96 -25.62 1.70
CA LEU A 136 -2.85 -24.75 1.33
C LEU A 136 -2.57 -23.78 2.50
N ARG A 137 -1.97 -24.28 3.58
CA ARG A 137 -1.76 -23.52 4.83
C ARG A 137 -0.39 -22.89 4.96
N ASP A 138 0.52 -23.16 4.03
CA ASP A 138 1.86 -22.59 4.09
C ASP A 138 1.81 -21.11 3.79
N GLU A 139 2.32 -20.30 4.72
CA GLU A 139 2.39 -18.86 4.59
C GLU A 139 3.50 -18.48 3.59
N SER A 140 3.12 -17.95 2.45
CA SER A 140 4.08 -17.45 1.46
C SER A 140 4.57 -16.05 1.83
N SER A 141 5.76 -15.67 1.34
CA SER A 141 6.30 -14.32 1.53
C SER A 141 5.42 -13.25 0.86
N GLU A 142 4.74 -13.59 -0.24
CA GLU A 142 3.77 -12.71 -0.91
C GLU A 142 2.54 -12.43 -0.03
N LEU A 143 2.02 -13.44 0.69
CA LEU A 143 0.92 -13.27 1.63
C LEU A 143 1.34 -12.37 2.80
N LEU A 144 2.50 -12.65 3.40
CA LEU A 144 2.99 -11.89 4.56
C LEU A 144 3.25 -10.42 4.21
N SER A 145 3.79 -10.15 3.03
CA SER A 145 4.07 -8.78 2.57
C SER A 145 2.82 -7.90 2.42
N ARG A 146 1.61 -8.48 2.37
CA ARG A 146 0.34 -7.76 2.22
C ARG A 146 -0.41 -7.54 3.54
N THR A 147 0.21 -7.83 4.68
CA THR A 147 -0.40 -7.64 6.01
C THR A 147 -0.16 -6.26 6.60
N ARG A 148 0.83 -5.52 6.08
CA ARG A 148 1.18 -4.18 6.57
C ARG A 148 1.32 -3.21 5.41
N PRO A 149 0.81 -1.97 5.52
CA PRO A 149 1.00 -0.95 4.49
C PRO A 149 2.45 -0.45 4.48
N ASP A 150 3.02 -0.33 3.27
CA ASP A 150 4.31 0.32 3.03
C ASP A 150 4.06 1.64 2.26
N ILE A 151 4.94 2.62 2.41
CA ILE A 151 4.89 3.86 1.65
C ILE A 151 4.91 3.60 0.13
N ARG A 152 5.60 2.55 -0.29
CA ARG A 152 5.65 2.13 -1.70
C ARG A 152 4.29 1.75 -2.23
N ASP A 153 3.47 1.02 -1.45
CA ASP A 153 2.12 0.62 -1.83
C ASP A 153 1.22 1.84 -2.03
N VAL A 154 1.30 2.81 -1.12
CA VAL A 154 0.55 4.07 -1.17
C VAL A 154 0.92 4.87 -2.43
N LEU A 155 2.22 5.02 -2.72
CA LEU A 155 2.69 5.72 -3.92
C LEU A 155 2.28 5.00 -5.20
N ILE A 156 2.37 3.66 -5.24
CA ILE A 156 1.90 2.83 -6.37
C ILE A 156 0.40 3.03 -6.57
N ALA A 157 -0.41 2.98 -5.51
CA ALA A 157 -1.84 3.19 -5.59
C ALA A 157 -2.19 4.59 -6.12
N PHE A 158 -1.51 5.63 -5.63
CA PHE A 158 -1.74 7.01 -6.05
C PHE A 158 -1.32 7.25 -7.51
N PHE A 159 -0.06 7.00 -7.86
CA PHE A 159 0.44 7.24 -9.22
C PHE A 159 -0.19 6.28 -10.24
N GLY A 160 -0.45 5.04 -9.85
CA GLY A 160 -1.20 4.09 -10.64
C GLY A 160 -2.63 4.59 -10.90
N GLY A 161 -3.32 5.11 -9.85
CA GLY A 161 -4.63 5.75 -9.97
C GLY A 161 -4.63 6.95 -10.93
N LEU A 162 -3.60 7.81 -10.84
CA LEU A 162 -3.42 8.92 -11.79
C LEU A 162 -3.26 8.39 -13.23
N ALA A 163 -2.37 7.43 -13.45
CA ALA A 163 -2.11 6.88 -14.78
C ALA A 163 -3.37 6.25 -15.39
N LEU A 164 -4.12 5.48 -14.60
CA LEU A 164 -5.35 4.84 -15.07
C LEU A 164 -6.40 5.84 -15.49
N ILE A 165 -6.71 6.83 -14.63
CA ILE A 165 -7.77 7.77 -14.96
C ILE A 165 -7.36 8.66 -16.14
N ILE A 166 -6.08 9.04 -16.27
CA ILE A 166 -5.57 9.75 -17.44
C ILE A 166 -5.74 8.89 -18.70
N ALA A 167 -5.39 7.60 -18.64
CA ALA A 167 -5.58 6.68 -19.76
C ALA A 167 -7.04 6.54 -20.16
N LYS A 168 -7.96 6.45 -19.18
CA LYS A 168 -9.40 6.43 -19.46
C LYS A 168 -9.95 7.72 -20.08
N THR A 169 -9.24 8.84 -19.92
CA THR A 169 -9.67 10.12 -20.51
C THR A 169 -9.29 10.26 -21.99
N LYS A 170 -8.41 9.42 -22.50
CA LYS A 170 -7.95 9.49 -23.89
C LYS A 170 -9.01 8.97 -24.85
N LYS A 171 -9.20 9.66 -25.99
CA LYS A 171 -10.18 9.31 -27.04
C LYS A 171 -9.93 7.98 -27.73
N GLU A 172 -8.66 7.60 -27.84
CA GLU A 172 -8.27 6.32 -28.40
C GLU A 172 -8.34 5.22 -27.32
N ASN A 173 -8.92 4.09 -27.65
CA ASN A 173 -8.98 2.89 -26.82
C ASN A 173 -7.56 2.32 -26.59
N ILE A 174 -6.71 3.04 -25.86
CA ILE A 174 -5.53 2.41 -25.31
C ILE A 174 -6.05 1.37 -24.33
N SER A 175 -5.71 0.12 -24.55
CA SER A 175 -6.10 -0.99 -23.69
C SER A 175 -5.96 -0.60 -22.23
N SER A 176 -7.07 -0.27 -21.57
CA SER A 176 -7.13 0.02 -20.14
C SER A 176 -6.53 -1.12 -19.31
N ALA A 177 -6.38 -2.29 -19.92
CA ALA A 177 -5.70 -3.45 -19.38
C ALA A 177 -4.23 -3.16 -18.97
N ILE A 178 -3.45 -2.42 -19.78
CA ILE A 178 -2.02 -2.16 -19.48
C ILE A 178 -1.86 -1.29 -18.23
N PHE A 179 -2.73 -0.29 -18.07
CA PHE A 179 -2.70 0.59 -16.89
C PHE A 179 -3.36 -0.05 -15.66
N GLY A 180 -4.26 -1.01 -15.88
CA GLY A 180 -4.88 -1.80 -14.82
C GLY A 180 -3.88 -2.64 -14.02
N VAL A 181 -2.75 -3.05 -14.62
CA VAL A 181 -1.75 -3.89 -13.95
C VAL A 181 -1.18 -3.23 -12.70
N ALA A 182 -0.71 -1.99 -12.80
CA ALA A 182 -0.06 -1.32 -11.68
C ALA A 182 -1.01 -1.09 -10.48
N ILE A 183 -2.31 -0.86 -10.76
CA ILE A 183 -3.32 -0.60 -9.71
C ILE A 183 -3.90 -1.89 -9.17
N ALA A 184 -4.08 -2.87 -10.03
CA ALA A 184 -4.58 -4.18 -9.62
C ALA A 184 -3.64 -4.84 -8.60
N THR A 185 -2.31 -4.58 -8.68
CA THR A 185 -1.33 -5.04 -7.69
C THR A 185 -1.61 -4.52 -6.29
N ALA A 186 -2.24 -3.36 -6.16
CA ALA A 186 -2.53 -2.72 -4.89
C ALA A 186 -3.86 -3.16 -4.25
N LEU A 187 -4.81 -3.74 -5.02
CA LEU A 187 -6.18 -3.98 -4.53
C LEU A 187 -6.49 -5.45 -4.27
N MET A 188 -6.19 -6.33 -5.22
CA MET A 188 -6.66 -7.70 -5.18
C MET A 188 -5.90 -8.59 -4.18
N PRO A 189 -4.55 -8.55 -4.12
CA PRO A 189 -3.80 -9.36 -3.18
C PRO A 189 -4.18 -9.15 -1.72
N PRO A 190 -4.35 -7.91 -1.22
CA PRO A 190 -4.79 -7.70 0.15
C PRO A 190 -6.13 -8.35 0.50
N LEU A 191 -7.10 -8.37 -0.44
CA LEU A 191 -8.39 -9.04 -0.21
C LEU A 191 -8.25 -10.56 -0.13
N CYS A 192 -7.43 -11.16 -1.01
CA CYS A 192 -7.13 -12.59 -0.95
C CYS A 192 -6.38 -12.94 0.34
N THR A 193 -5.41 -12.10 0.74
CA THR A 193 -4.65 -12.24 1.98
C THR A 193 -5.55 -12.15 3.22
N ALA A 194 -6.49 -11.21 3.24
CA ALA A 194 -7.48 -11.12 4.31
C ALA A 194 -8.31 -12.42 4.42
N GLY A 195 -8.78 -12.97 3.29
CA GLY A 195 -9.48 -14.25 3.25
C GLY A 195 -8.63 -15.42 3.75
N TYR A 196 -7.33 -15.47 3.38
CA TYR A 196 -6.39 -16.46 3.87
C TYR A 196 -6.23 -16.42 5.40
N TYR A 197 -5.97 -15.25 5.96
CA TYR A 197 -5.78 -15.11 7.40
C TYR A 197 -7.06 -15.33 8.20
N LEU A 198 -8.23 -14.98 7.65
CA LEU A 198 -9.52 -15.34 8.25
C LEU A 198 -9.71 -16.86 8.30
N ALA A 199 -9.35 -17.60 7.24
CA ALA A 199 -9.42 -19.06 7.20
C ALA A 199 -8.44 -19.72 8.20
N ASN A 200 -7.31 -19.07 8.50
CA ASN A 200 -6.32 -19.51 9.48
C ASN A 200 -6.52 -18.91 10.88
N THR A 201 -7.67 -18.26 11.15
CA THR A 201 -8.02 -17.65 12.45
C THR A 201 -7.04 -16.60 12.98
N ASN A 202 -6.24 -15.99 12.10
CA ASN A 202 -5.31 -14.89 12.42
C ASN A 202 -5.97 -13.54 12.09
N LEU A 203 -6.75 -13.01 13.05
CA LEU A 203 -7.49 -11.76 12.86
C LEU A 203 -6.58 -10.55 12.72
N GLU A 204 -5.44 -10.51 13.37
CA GLU A 204 -4.49 -9.40 13.32
C GLU A 204 -4.01 -9.16 11.87
N ASN A 205 -3.47 -10.19 11.23
CA ASN A 205 -3.01 -10.11 9.85
C ASN A 205 -4.16 -9.91 8.85
N ALA A 206 -5.35 -10.47 9.13
CA ALA A 206 -6.54 -10.24 8.30
C ALA A 206 -6.95 -8.76 8.29
N VAL A 207 -7.00 -8.12 9.48
CA VAL A 207 -7.30 -6.70 9.63
C VAL A 207 -6.21 -5.84 8.98
N GLY A 208 -4.92 -6.19 9.12
CA GLY A 208 -3.82 -5.52 8.46
C GLY A 208 -3.96 -5.53 6.93
N ALA A 209 -4.30 -6.67 6.35
CA ALA A 209 -4.54 -6.79 4.90
C ALA A 209 -5.76 -5.97 4.44
N MET A 210 -6.85 -5.98 5.20
CA MET A 210 -8.02 -5.13 4.92
C MET A 210 -7.69 -3.64 5.02
N TYR A 211 -6.88 -3.26 5.98
CA TYR A 211 -6.42 -1.89 6.14
C TYR A 211 -5.59 -1.42 4.93
N LEU A 212 -4.63 -2.25 4.46
CA LEU A 212 -3.87 -1.98 3.23
C LEU A 212 -4.79 -1.81 2.01
N PHE A 213 -5.79 -2.67 1.85
CA PHE A 213 -6.78 -2.56 0.78
C PHE A 213 -7.55 -1.24 0.83
N ILE A 214 -8.03 -0.84 2.02
CA ILE A 214 -8.79 0.40 2.21
C ILE A 214 -7.93 1.62 1.89
N ILE A 215 -6.70 1.67 2.38
CA ILE A 215 -5.76 2.76 2.09
C ILE A 215 -5.57 2.89 0.58
N ASN A 216 -5.23 1.81 -0.10
CA ASN A 216 -4.99 1.83 -1.54
C ASN A 216 -6.23 2.28 -2.32
N SER A 217 -7.43 1.82 -1.93
CA SER A 217 -8.71 2.25 -2.51
C SER A 217 -8.95 3.76 -2.36
N ILE A 218 -8.62 4.31 -1.20
CA ILE A 218 -8.73 5.76 -0.91
C ILE A 218 -7.79 6.55 -1.81
N TYR A 219 -6.52 6.12 -1.96
CA TYR A 219 -5.55 6.85 -2.79
C TYR A 219 -5.90 6.81 -4.27
N ILE A 220 -6.43 5.70 -4.79
CA ILE A 220 -6.94 5.63 -6.16
C ILE A 220 -8.15 6.56 -6.33
N THR A 221 -9.06 6.59 -5.35
CA THR A 221 -10.22 7.50 -5.34
C THR A 221 -9.78 8.97 -5.37
N ILE A 222 -8.79 9.35 -4.56
CA ILE A 222 -8.22 10.71 -4.52
C ILE A 222 -7.54 11.03 -5.85
N ALA A 223 -6.74 10.14 -6.41
CA ALA A 223 -6.08 10.33 -7.69
C ALA A 223 -7.12 10.58 -8.80
N THR A 224 -8.19 9.78 -8.83
CA THR A 224 -9.31 9.95 -9.76
C THR A 224 -9.99 11.31 -9.58
N TYR A 225 -10.30 11.69 -8.34
CA TYR A 225 -10.89 12.99 -8.02
C TYR A 225 -10.02 14.14 -8.51
N LEU A 226 -8.72 14.11 -8.24
CA LEU A 226 -7.78 15.18 -8.59
C LEU A 226 -7.71 15.39 -10.12
N VAL A 227 -7.57 14.30 -10.88
CA VAL A 227 -7.49 14.39 -12.35
C VAL A 227 -8.78 14.92 -12.95
N LEU A 228 -9.95 14.41 -12.53
CA LEU A 228 -11.23 14.85 -13.06
C LEU A 228 -11.53 16.31 -12.67
N LYS A 229 -11.13 16.72 -11.48
CA LYS A 229 -11.22 18.11 -11.04
C LYS A 229 -10.30 19.03 -11.84
N PHE A 230 -9.06 18.58 -12.11
CA PHE A 230 -8.10 19.31 -12.97
C PHE A 230 -8.61 19.47 -14.39
N LEU A 231 -9.26 18.43 -14.94
CA LEU A 231 -9.88 18.46 -16.28
C LEU A 231 -11.21 19.22 -16.33
N ARG A 232 -11.69 19.71 -15.19
CA ARG A 232 -12.94 20.47 -15.07
C ARG A 232 -14.14 19.72 -15.66
N PHE A 233 -14.35 18.49 -15.18
CA PHE A 233 -15.56 17.76 -15.54
C PHE A 233 -16.82 18.51 -15.08
N PRO A 234 -17.91 18.45 -15.87
CA PRO A 234 -19.15 19.17 -15.53
C PRO A 234 -19.77 18.60 -14.25
N LEU A 235 -20.23 19.49 -13.39
CA LEU A 235 -21.00 19.10 -12.20
C LEU A 235 -22.41 18.69 -12.62
N VAL A 236 -22.97 17.70 -11.96
CA VAL A 236 -24.37 17.30 -12.17
C VAL A 236 -25.29 18.42 -11.72
N ASN A 237 -26.20 18.86 -12.64
CA ASN A 237 -27.19 19.88 -12.36
C ASN A 237 -28.47 19.24 -11.78
N TYR A 238 -28.76 19.53 -10.52
CA TYR A 238 -30.02 19.15 -9.88
C TYR A 238 -31.06 20.24 -10.10
N SER A 239 -32.26 19.86 -10.49
CA SER A 239 -33.37 20.77 -10.84
C SER A 239 -33.81 21.64 -9.65
N ASN A 240 -33.72 21.14 -8.43
CA ASN A 240 -34.11 21.86 -7.21
C ASN A 240 -32.89 22.49 -6.51
N ALA A 241 -32.91 23.82 -6.34
CA ALA A 241 -31.85 24.58 -5.70
C ALA A 241 -31.54 24.15 -4.24
N SER A 242 -32.58 23.72 -3.50
CA SER A 242 -32.44 23.21 -2.13
C SER A 242 -31.67 21.89 -2.09
N ASN A 243 -32.02 20.94 -2.96
CA ASN A 243 -31.38 19.66 -3.09
C ASN A 243 -29.90 19.82 -3.53
N ARG A 244 -29.63 20.77 -4.44
CA ARG A 244 -28.29 21.09 -4.90
C ARG A 244 -27.36 21.52 -3.76
N LYS A 245 -27.84 22.41 -2.86
CA LYS A 245 -27.04 22.87 -1.71
C LYS A 245 -26.76 21.72 -0.74
N THR A 246 -27.77 20.89 -0.47
CA THR A 246 -27.64 19.75 0.45
C THR A 246 -26.67 18.70 -0.11
N ILE A 247 -26.81 18.34 -1.40
CA ILE A 247 -25.92 17.38 -2.06
C ILE A 247 -24.50 17.90 -2.12
N ASN A 248 -24.29 19.17 -2.46
CA ASN A 248 -22.96 19.77 -2.47
C ASN A 248 -22.30 19.72 -1.08
N ARG A 249 -23.02 20.03 0.00
CA ARG A 249 -22.50 19.93 1.38
C ARG A 249 -22.17 18.48 1.71
N LEU A 250 -23.05 17.54 1.40
CA LEU A 250 -22.85 16.12 1.68
C LEU A 250 -21.63 15.57 0.94
N VAL A 251 -21.49 15.84 -0.36
CA VAL A 251 -20.35 15.40 -1.17
C VAL A 251 -19.06 16.05 -0.66
N THR A 252 -19.08 17.34 -0.31
CA THR A 252 -17.90 18.02 0.26
C THR A 252 -17.52 17.44 1.62
N SER A 253 -18.51 17.15 2.48
CA SER A 253 -18.25 16.52 3.79
C SER A 253 -17.67 15.12 3.64
N VAL A 254 -18.20 14.30 2.74
CA VAL A 254 -17.69 12.95 2.44
C VAL A 254 -16.27 13.03 1.86
N SER A 255 -16.03 13.99 0.95
CA SER A 255 -14.70 14.21 0.37
C SER A 255 -13.66 14.55 1.45
N LEU A 256 -14.00 15.46 2.37
CA LEU A 256 -13.13 15.81 3.51
C LEU A 256 -12.93 14.63 4.47
N LEU A 257 -13.99 13.89 4.76
CA LEU A 257 -13.95 12.71 5.62
C LEU A 257 -13.03 11.60 5.06
N ILE A 258 -12.92 11.47 3.74
CA ILE A 258 -12.00 10.55 3.07
C ILE A 258 -10.57 11.15 3.02
N MET A 259 -10.46 12.44 2.71
CA MET A 259 -9.16 13.08 2.45
C MET A 259 -8.33 13.30 3.73
N ILE A 260 -8.98 13.68 4.83
CA ILE A 260 -8.27 13.95 6.10
C ILE A 260 -7.59 12.69 6.65
N PRO A 261 -8.27 11.53 6.83
CA PRO A 261 -7.62 10.31 7.27
C PRO A 261 -6.51 9.86 6.32
N ALA A 262 -6.70 10.00 5.00
CA ALA A 262 -5.68 9.65 4.03
C ALA A 262 -4.38 10.45 4.23
N VAL A 263 -4.47 11.78 4.40
CA VAL A 263 -3.30 12.63 4.65
C VAL A 263 -2.62 12.23 5.97
N ILE A 264 -3.40 11.98 7.03
CA ILE A 264 -2.86 11.54 8.33
C ILE A 264 -2.12 10.21 8.17
N THR A 265 -2.74 9.22 7.50
CA THR A 265 -2.13 7.92 7.25
C THR A 265 -0.85 8.06 6.43
N PHE A 266 -0.85 8.89 5.38
CA PHE A 266 0.35 9.15 4.58
C PHE A 266 1.51 9.68 5.42
N ILE A 267 1.22 10.67 6.28
CA ILE A 267 2.23 11.23 7.20
C ILE A 267 2.75 10.16 8.17
N ASN A 268 1.86 9.30 8.69
CA ASN A 268 2.24 8.23 9.61
C ASN A 268 3.12 7.18 8.91
N VAL A 269 2.76 6.73 7.71
CA VAL A 269 3.55 5.77 6.93
C VAL A 269 4.92 6.35 6.57
N ILE A 270 5.02 7.65 6.25
CA ILE A 270 6.33 8.32 6.05
C ILE A 270 7.16 8.29 7.34
N LYS A 271 6.55 8.58 8.49
CA LYS A 271 7.25 8.57 9.78
C LYS A 271 7.74 7.17 10.13
N GLU A 272 6.90 6.17 9.94
CA GLU A 272 7.22 4.76 10.17
C GLU A 272 8.39 4.30 9.27
N ASN A 273 8.30 4.54 7.97
CA ASN A 273 9.36 4.20 7.02
C ASN A 273 10.69 4.92 7.35
N ASN A 274 10.61 6.18 7.77
CA ASN A 274 11.81 6.93 8.20
C ASN A 274 12.40 6.36 9.50
N PHE A 275 11.55 5.94 10.43
CA PHE A 275 11.97 5.26 11.65
C PHE A 275 12.64 3.91 11.33
N GLU A 276 12.06 3.08 10.48
CA GLU A 276 12.64 1.80 10.06
C GLU A 276 13.99 1.99 9.36
N ASN A 277 14.08 2.92 8.41
CA ASN A 277 15.32 3.21 7.69
C ASN A 277 16.42 3.71 8.63
N GLN A 278 16.11 4.61 9.55
CA GLN A 278 17.05 5.12 10.55
C GLN A 278 17.45 4.03 11.55
N SER A 279 16.52 3.15 11.93
CA SER A 279 16.80 1.99 12.78
C SER A 279 17.79 1.02 12.10
N GLN A 280 17.57 0.72 10.82
CA GLN A 280 18.48 -0.12 10.04
C GLN A 280 19.88 0.50 9.94
N LEU A 281 19.96 1.81 9.70
CA LEU A 281 21.23 2.54 9.67
C LEU A 281 21.94 2.52 11.05
N PHE A 282 21.19 2.74 12.13
CA PHE A 282 21.70 2.65 13.50
C PHE A 282 22.26 1.25 13.80
N LEU A 283 21.46 0.20 13.52
CA LEU A 283 21.89 -1.18 13.74
C LEU A 283 23.15 -1.51 12.94
N LYS A 284 23.21 -1.08 11.69
CA LYS A 284 24.33 -1.35 10.80
C LYS A 284 25.61 -0.60 11.21
N ASN A 285 25.50 0.65 11.65
CA ASN A 285 26.66 1.49 11.95
C ASN A 285 27.16 1.31 13.37
N GLU A 286 26.26 1.21 14.35
CA GLU A 286 26.64 1.28 15.77
C GLU A 286 26.89 -0.10 16.39
N LEU A 287 26.38 -1.17 15.79
CA LEU A 287 26.65 -2.53 16.26
C LEU A 287 27.90 -3.16 15.62
N GLN A 288 28.53 -2.50 14.65
CA GLN A 288 29.62 -3.05 13.82
C GLN A 288 30.84 -3.52 14.58
N GLY A 289 31.05 -3.12 15.82
CA GLY A 289 32.17 -3.58 16.67
C GLY A 289 31.80 -4.66 17.70
N LEU A 290 30.52 -5.10 17.70
CA LEU A 290 30.06 -6.07 18.70
C LEU A 290 30.25 -7.53 18.22
N PRO A 291 30.54 -8.46 19.14
CA PRO A 291 30.57 -9.88 18.80
C PRO A 291 29.18 -10.32 18.31
N ASN A 292 29.15 -11.16 17.27
CA ASN A 292 27.93 -11.64 16.61
C ASN A 292 27.10 -10.53 15.91
N TYR A 293 27.75 -9.53 15.36
CA TYR A 293 27.14 -8.40 14.64
C TYR A 293 26.03 -8.83 13.67
N ASP A 294 26.31 -9.76 12.75
CA ASP A 294 25.34 -10.20 11.75
C ASP A 294 24.06 -10.79 12.39
N PHE A 295 24.23 -11.54 13.46
CA PHE A 295 23.10 -12.10 14.20
C PHE A 295 22.28 -11.01 14.91
N LEU A 296 22.94 -10.04 15.54
CA LEU A 296 22.29 -8.93 16.23
C LEU A 296 21.45 -8.09 15.26
N VAL A 297 22.00 -7.80 14.08
CA VAL A 297 21.30 -7.03 13.03
C VAL A 297 20.12 -7.81 12.45
N GLN A 298 20.32 -9.11 12.15
CA GLN A 298 19.26 -9.92 11.54
C GLN A 298 18.10 -10.24 12.50
N THR A 299 18.36 -10.31 13.79
CA THR A 299 17.35 -10.64 14.81
C THR A 299 16.77 -9.43 15.52
N ALA A 300 17.24 -8.23 15.19
CA ALA A 300 16.68 -7.00 15.73
C ALA A 300 15.25 -6.82 15.22
N VAL A 301 14.35 -6.42 16.13
CA VAL A 301 12.96 -6.13 15.83
C VAL A 301 12.73 -4.65 16.09
N THR A 302 12.14 -3.97 15.10
CA THR A 302 11.73 -2.58 15.21
C THR A 302 10.22 -2.50 15.32
N ASP A 303 9.71 -1.71 16.26
CA ASP A 303 8.28 -1.48 16.46
C ASP A 303 8.04 0.02 16.55
N PHE A 304 7.35 0.58 15.55
CA PHE A 304 7.01 1.99 15.50
C PHE A 304 5.73 2.31 16.27
N GLU A 305 4.75 1.38 16.25
CA GLU A 305 3.42 1.60 16.82
C GLU A 305 3.45 1.55 18.35
N ASN A 306 4.18 0.60 18.94
CA ASN A 306 4.29 0.42 20.39
C ASN A 306 5.50 1.21 20.95
N ASN A 307 5.35 2.52 21.08
CA ASN A 307 6.34 3.42 21.73
C ASN A 307 7.69 3.56 20.98
N LYS A 308 7.76 3.29 19.68
CA LYS A 308 8.99 3.37 18.89
C LYS A 308 10.13 2.58 19.54
N GLU A 309 9.99 1.27 19.58
CA GLU A 309 10.95 0.38 20.23
C GLU A 309 11.88 -0.29 19.24
N ILE A 310 13.16 -0.40 19.61
CA ILE A 310 14.14 -1.20 18.91
C ILE A 310 14.60 -2.29 19.89
N THR A 311 14.23 -3.54 19.62
CA THR A 311 14.63 -4.68 20.44
C THR A 311 15.75 -5.45 19.75
N ILE A 312 16.93 -5.49 20.38
CA ILE A 312 18.09 -6.27 19.91
C ILE A 312 18.15 -7.58 20.68
N ASN A 313 18.07 -8.70 19.96
CA ASN A 313 18.12 -10.02 20.55
C ASN A 313 19.57 -10.53 20.61
N ASN A 314 20.15 -10.59 21.81
CA ASN A 314 21.48 -11.17 22.04
C ASN A 314 21.37 -12.55 22.70
N TYR A 315 21.40 -13.61 21.91
CA TYR A 315 21.41 -15.00 22.36
C TYR A 315 22.84 -15.58 22.40
N GLY A 316 23.81 -14.73 22.72
CA GLY A 316 25.23 -15.10 22.77
C GLY A 316 25.68 -15.66 24.11
N GLN A 317 26.89 -16.21 24.14
CA GLN A 317 27.52 -16.69 25.38
C GLN A 317 28.02 -15.54 26.28
N LYS A 318 28.32 -14.39 25.69
CA LYS A 318 28.76 -13.19 26.40
C LYS A 318 27.68 -12.12 26.36
N PRO A 319 27.16 -11.69 27.51
CA PRO A 319 26.26 -10.56 27.57
C PRO A 319 26.97 -9.27 27.17
N ILE A 320 26.28 -8.38 26.51
CA ILE A 320 26.72 -7.01 26.23
C ILE A 320 26.73 -6.26 27.57
N SER A 321 27.81 -5.55 27.90
CA SER A 321 27.92 -4.83 29.16
C SER A 321 26.94 -3.63 29.21
N GLU A 322 26.51 -3.30 30.42
CA GLU A 322 25.64 -2.13 30.67
C GLU A 322 26.26 -0.82 30.18
N GLU A 323 27.58 -0.70 30.22
CA GLU A 323 28.30 0.47 29.70
C GLU A 323 28.12 0.62 28.19
N VAL A 324 28.25 -0.48 27.43
CA VAL A 324 28.03 -0.47 25.97
C VAL A 324 26.57 -0.16 25.64
N ILE A 325 25.65 -0.74 26.42
CA ILE A 325 24.21 -0.45 26.25
C ILE A 325 23.94 1.03 26.47
N SER A 326 24.53 1.66 27.49
CA SER A 326 24.36 3.09 27.78
C SER A 326 24.94 3.97 26.66
N ILE A 327 26.10 3.61 26.10
CA ILE A 327 26.68 4.31 24.96
C ILE A 327 25.80 4.20 23.74
N LEU A 328 25.26 3.03 23.44
CA LEU A 328 24.34 2.82 22.31
C LEU A 328 23.03 3.61 22.46
N LYS A 329 22.48 3.67 23.68
CA LYS A 329 21.31 4.52 23.98
C LYS A 329 21.58 5.99 23.75
N ASN A 330 22.76 6.47 24.08
CA ASN A 330 23.16 7.86 23.83
C ASN A 330 23.36 8.13 22.33
N LYS A 331 23.96 7.19 21.60
CA LYS A 331 24.16 7.30 20.14
C LYS A 331 22.86 7.27 19.37
N LEU A 332 21.81 6.64 19.90
CA LEU A 332 20.46 6.61 19.29
C LEU A 332 19.93 8.03 19.06
N LYS A 333 20.21 8.96 19.96
CA LYS A 333 19.78 10.37 19.86
C LYS A 333 20.40 11.11 18.68
N ASN A 334 21.48 10.62 18.10
CA ASN A 334 22.10 11.23 16.92
C ASN A 334 21.29 10.96 15.64
N TYR A 335 20.33 10.04 15.71
CA TYR A 335 19.45 9.68 14.59
C TYR A 335 18.09 10.37 14.79
N LYS A 336 17.80 11.37 13.97
CA LYS A 336 16.64 12.26 14.15
C LYS A 336 15.29 11.56 14.29
N ALA A 337 15.07 10.45 13.60
CA ALA A 337 13.83 9.68 13.71
C ALA A 337 13.78 8.78 14.95
N LEU A 338 14.91 8.56 15.63
CA LEU A 338 15.07 7.68 16.78
C LEU A 338 15.27 8.44 18.10
N GLU A 339 15.18 9.76 18.08
CA GLU A 339 15.41 10.61 19.27
C GLU A 339 14.53 10.21 20.46
N ASP A 340 13.25 9.87 20.17
CA ASP A 340 12.26 9.42 21.15
C ASP A 340 12.14 7.89 21.23
N ALA A 341 13.04 7.14 20.61
CA ALA A 341 12.94 5.69 20.56
C ALA A 341 13.56 5.01 21.77
N ASN A 342 12.97 3.88 22.16
CA ASN A 342 13.46 3.04 23.25
C ASN A 342 14.30 1.89 22.72
N LEU A 343 15.51 1.72 23.26
CA LEU A 343 16.40 0.62 22.89
C LEU A 343 16.40 -0.45 23.99
N PHE A 344 15.99 -1.66 23.61
CA PHE A 344 15.95 -2.82 24.50
C PHE A 344 16.91 -3.91 24.03
N PHE A 345 17.57 -4.55 25.00
CA PHE A 345 18.40 -5.73 24.76
C PHE A 345 17.79 -6.95 25.45
N LYS A 346 17.33 -7.94 24.67
CA LYS A 346 16.91 -9.23 25.20
C LYS A 346 18.11 -10.17 25.23
N GLN A 347 18.69 -10.38 26.42
CA GLN A 347 19.87 -11.21 26.60
C GLN A 347 19.48 -12.54 27.24
N GLN A 348 19.69 -13.66 26.53
CA GLN A 348 19.48 -15.01 27.05
C GLN A 348 20.73 -15.84 26.91
N LYS A 349 21.11 -16.56 28.00
CA LYS A 349 22.24 -17.51 27.94
C LYS A 349 21.87 -18.74 27.12
N VAL A 350 22.69 -19.12 26.16
CA VAL A 350 22.47 -20.25 25.23
C VAL A 350 22.10 -21.57 25.94
N LYS A 351 22.53 -21.79 27.17
CA LYS A 351 22.13 -22.98 27.97
C LYS A 351 20.64 -23.16 28.13
N HIS A 352 19.84 -22.08 28.16
CA HIS A 352 18.38 -22.16 28.32
C HIS A 352 17.68 -22.50 27.00
N ILE A 353 18.18 -22.04 25.87
CA ILE A 353 17.56 -22.27 24.57
C ILE A 353 17.70 -23.73 24.15
N PHE A 354 18.87 -24.31 24.31
CA PHE A 354 19.08 -25.74 24.04
C PHE A 354 18.25 -26.65 24.96
N ARG A 355 18.01 -26.24 26.20
CA ARG A 355 17.16 -26.97 27.12
C ARG A 355 15.67 -26.93 26.69
N GLN A 356 15.18 -25.77 26.25
CA GLN A 356 13.80 -25.63 25.76
C GLN A 356 13.59 -26.33 24.41
N GLN A 357 14.53 -26.25 23.47
CA GLN A 357 14.44 -26.98 22.21
C GLN A 357 14.57 -28.50 22.40
N LYS A 358 15.44 -28.95 23.29
CA LYS A 358 15.54 -30.38 23.64
C LYS A 358 14.26 -30.88 24.28
N VAL A 359 13.64 -30.12 25.17
CA VAL A 359 12.35 -30.47 25.78
C VAL A 359 11.23 -30.48 24.75
N LYS A 360 11.18 -29.50 23.82
CA LYS A 360 10.19 -29.49 22.73
C LYS A 360 10.40 -30.66 21.75
N GLN A 361 11.64 -31.02 21.42
CA GLN A 361 11.94 -32.19 20.60
C GLN A 361 11.66 -33.51 21.33
N PHE A 362 11.94 -33.60 22.64
CA PHE A 362 11.61 -34.76 23.45
C PHE A 362 10.10 -34.97 23.53
N ASN A 363 9.32 -33.92 23.81
CA ASN A 363 7.87 -34.00 23.83
C ASN A 363 7.26 -34.39 22.47
N LYS A 364 7.80 -33.85 21.36
CA LYS A 364 7.39 -34.28 20.00
C LYS A 364 7.70 -35.75 19.73
N LYS A 365 8.83 -36.24 20.22
CA LYS A 365 9.25 -37.65 20.01
C LYS A 365 8.40 -38.63 20.85
N TRP A 366 7.96 -38.23 22.03
CA TRP A 366 7.06 -39.02 22.87
C TRP A 366 5.63 -39.05 22.30
N ILE A 367 5.11 -37.96 21.80
CA ILE A 367 3.81 -37.89 21.10
C ILE A 367 3.81 -38.80 19.86
N PHE A 368 4.90 -38.87 19.10
CA PHE A 368 5.05 -39.79 17.95
C PHE A 368 5.22 -41.28 18.39
N LEU A 369 5.78 -41.54 19.57
CA LEU A 369 5.89 -42.91 20.12
C LEU A 369 4.54 -43.41 20.64
N ASP A 370 3.78 -42.60 21.35
CA ASP A 370 2.42 -42.93 21.80
C ASP A 370 1.47 -43.17 20.60
N LEU A 371 1.54 -42.33 19.55
CA LEU A 371 0.76 -42.52 18.32
C LEU A 371 1.15 -43.80 17.55
N LYS A 372 2.41 -44.28 17.66
CA LYS A 372 2.85 -45.56 17.05
C LYS A 372 2.49 -46.77 17.86
N ILE A 373 2.39 -46.62 19.18
CA ILE A 373 1.96 -47.70 20.07
C ILE A 373 0.46 -47.96 19.91
N ASP A 374 -0.34 -46.91 19.82
CA ASP A 374 -1.80 -47.04 19.59
C ASP A 374 -2.15 -47.56 18.17
N ALA A 375 -1.30 -47.37 17.17
CA ALA A 375 -1.52 -47.91 15.83
C ALA A 375 -1.15 -49.40 15.66
N ASN A 376 -0.45 -50.00 16.63
CA ASN A 376 -0.07 -51.43 16.61
C ASN A 376 -0.93 -52.31 17.54
N ILE A 377 -1.98 -51.76 18.17
CA ILE A 377 -2.90 -52.48 19.09
C ILE A 377 -4.31 -52.66 18.49
N ASN A 378 -4.55 -52.22 17.24
CA ASN A 378 -5.80 -52.50 16.51
C ASN A 378 -5.55 -53.35 15.27
#